data_30f3f5dc7f8f971c2236a5774ba3fd01
#
_entry.id   30f3f5dc7f8f971c2236a5774ba3fd01
#
_cell.length_a   1.000
_cell.length_b   1.000
_cell.length_c   1.000
_cell.angle_alpha   90.00
_cell.angle_beta   90.00
_cell.angle_gamma   90.00
#
_symmetry.space_group_name_H-M   'P 1'
#
loop_
_entity.id
_entity.type
_entity.pdbx_description
1 polymer ?
#
loop_
_entity_poly.entity_id
_entity_poly.type
_entity_poly.pdbx_seq_one_letter_code
_entity_poly.pdbx_strand_id
1 'polypeptide(L)'
;YNRLVDFKPGTTELVPSLAESWEVSEDGKVYTFHLRKGVKFHSNKLFTPTRDFNADDVIFSFMRQKDVNHPYHNVSNGSYSNFESLEFGNLITAIDKVDDRTVRFTLAHPEAPFVAELAWYFASILSAEYADAMLKAGTPEKVDMQPIGTGPFKLAQYQKDSRILFTAFPDYWQGKSKLDRLVFTITPDASVRFAKVEKNECQVMPFPNPADLPRMKANKDINLMSKAGLNTGFLAFNTQKPPLDNVKVR
;
A
#
# COMPACT_ATOMS: atom_id res chain seq x y z
N TYR A 1 -1.11 -2.00 7.20
CA TYR A 1 -1.56 -3.05 6.28
C TYR A 1 -0.40 -3.92 5.82
N ASN A 2 -0.71 -5.13 5.35
CA ASN A 2 0.18 -5.94 4.55
C ASN A 2 -0.45 -6.22 3.18
N ARG A 3 0.34 -6.72 2.25
CA ARG A 3 -0.02 -7.11 0.89
C ARG A 3 0.22 -8.61 0.70
N LEU A 4 -0.13 -9.16 -0.43
CA LEU A 4 0.18 -10.58 -0.74
C LEU A 4 1.69 -10.81 -0.80
N VAL A 5 2.40 -9.90 -1.43
CA VAL A 5 3.86 -9.88 -1.55
C VAL A 5 4.41 -8.52 -1.11
N ASP A 6 5.67 -8.46 -0.81
CA ASP A 6 6.36 -7.23 -0.42
C ASP A 6 7.72 -7.14 -1.10
N PHE A 7 8.32 -5.96 -1.11
CA PHE A 7 9.72 -5.81 -1.47
C PHE A 7 10.60 -5.99 -0.23
N LYS A 8 11.69 -6.73 -0.37
CA LYS A 8 12.74 -6.75 0.64
C LYS A 8 13.27 -5.31 0.84
N PRO A 9 13.33 -4.81 2.08
CA PRO A 9 13.69 -3.43 2.36
C PRO A 9 14.95 -2.96 1.64
N GLY A 10 14.82 -1.86 0.91
CA GLY A 10 15.92 -1.26 0.16
C GLY A 10 16.32 -1.99 -1.13
N THR A 11 15.52 -2.93 -1.63
CA THR A 11 15.74 -3.67 -2.87
C THR A 11 14.48 -3.72 -3.73
N THR A 12 14.57 -4.32 -4.92
CA THR A 12 13.46 -4.68 -5.80
C THR A 12 13.15 -6.17 -5.76
N GLU A 13 13.81 -6.91 -4.87
CA GLU A 13 13.58 -8.34 -4.66
C GLU A 13 12.21 -8.54 -3.98
N LEU A 14 11.36 -9.36 -4.62
CA LEU A 14 10.06 -9.73 -4.07
C LEU A 14 10.22 -10.79 -2.99
N VAL A 15 9.49 -10.61 -1.90
CA VAL A 15 9.45 -11.54 -0.78
C VAL A 15 8.00 -11.89 -0.42
N PRO A 16 7.73 -13.12 0.06
CA PRO A 16 6.44 -13.51 0.61
C PRO A 16 5.98 -12.58 1.74
N SER A 17 4.68 -12.23 1.74
CA SER A 17 4.04 -11.47 2.82
C SER A 17 2.79 -12.21 3.30
N LEU A 18 1.57 -11.74 3.00
CA LEU A 18 0.34 -12.49 3.31
C LEU A 18 0.17 -13.75 2.46
N ALA A 19 0.79 -13.83 1.29
CA ALA A 19 1.00 -15.07 0.58
C ALA A 19 2.34 -15.70 1.02
N GLU A 20 2.34 -16.98 1.34
CA GLU A 20 3.55 -17.76 1.66
C GLU A 20 4.29 -18.15 0.38
N SER A 21 3.53 -18.40 -0.70
CA SER A 21 4.03 -18.74 -2.03
C SER A 21 3.00 -18.39 -3.10
N TRP A 22 3.43 -18.43 -4.34
CA TRP A 22 2.54 -18.31 -5.50
C TRP A 22 3.07 -19.13 -6.66
N GLU A 23 2.16 -19.53 -7.54
CA GLU A 23 2.43 -20.25 -8.76
C GLU A 23 1.92 -19.47 -9.96
N VAL A 24 2.58 -19.60 -11.08
CA VAL A 24 2.21 -18.96 -12.35
C VAL A 24 2.04 -20.05 -13.40
N SER A 25 0.92 -20.01 -14.14
CA SER A 25 0.70 -20.95 -15.24
C SER A 25 1.72 -20.75 -16.38
N GLU A 26 1.91 -21.77 -17.20
CA GLU A 26 2.88 -21.74 -18.30
C GLU A 26 2.60 -20.60 -19.31
N ASP A 27 1.33 -20.25 -19.50
CA ASP A 27 0.91 -19.14 -20.38
C ASP A 27 1.02 -17.76 -19.71
N GLY A 28 1.45 -17.70 -18.43
CA GLY A 28 1.64 -16.47 -17.68
C GLY A 28 0.35 -15.71 -17.33
N LYS A 29 -0.81 -16.35 -17.43
CA LYS A 29 -2.11 -15.68 -17.22
C LYS A 29 -2.79 -16.02 -15.90
N VAL A 30 -2.45 -17.13 -15.27
CA VAL A 30 -3.08 -17.58 -14.03
C VAL A 30 -2.06 -17.56 -12.91
N TYR A 31 -2.39 -16.83 -11.84
CA TYR A 31 -1.57 -16.68 -10.63
C TYR A 31 -2.34 -17.24 -9.45
N THR A 32 -1.80 -18.27 -8.81
CA THR A 32 -2.39 -18.92 -7.64
C THR A 32 -1.56 -18.57 -6.40
N PHE A 33 -2.16 -17.88 -5.43
CA PHE A 33 -1.51 -17.45 -4.20
C PHE A 33 -1.95 -18.33 -3.03
N HIS A 34 -0.99 -18.89 -2.29
CA HIS A 34 -1.23 -19.65 -1.07
C HIS A 34 -1.08 -18.74 0.14
N LEU A 35 -2.16 -18.56 0.88
CA LEU A 35 -2.28 -17.56 1.94
C LEU A 35 -1.78 -18.07 3.29
N ARG A 36 -1.13 -17.17 4.05
CA ARG A 36 -0.59 -17.43 5.38
C ARG A 36 -1.68 -17.72 6.41
N LYS A 37 -1.41 -18.70 7.30
CA LYS A 37 -2.27 -19.02 8.45
C LYS A 37 -2.03 -18.11 9.63
N GLY A 38 -3.07 -17.96 10.48
CA GLY A 38 -2.93 -17.34 11.80
C GLY A 38 -2.62 -15.85 11.77
N VAL A 39 -2.88 -15.17 10.66
CA VAL A 39 -2.70 -13.73 10.55
C VAL A 39 -3.92 -13.01 11.10
N LYS A 40 -3.75 -12.32 12.22
CA LYS A 40 -4.83 -11.57 12.88
C LYS A 40 -4.96 -10.16 12.31
N PHE A 41 -6.19 -9.69 12.25
CA PHE A 41 -6.48 -8.28 12.05
C PHE A 41 -6.42 -7.48 13.35
N HIS A 42 -6.17 -6.19 13.25
CA HIS A 42 -6.32 -5.26 14.37
C HIS A 42 -7.77 -5.24 14.85
N SER A 43 -7.97 -4.86 16.10
CA SER A 43 -9.26 -4.42 16.62
C SER A 43 -9.27 -2.90 16.81
N ASN A 44 -10.45 -2.28 16.71
CA ASN A 44 -10.67 -0.90 17.09
C ASN A 44 -11.92 -0.79 17.99
N LYS A 45 -12.36 0.43 18.30
CA LYS A 45 -13.53 0.67 19.16
C LYS A 45 -14.85 0.22 18.51
N LEU A 46 -14.89 0.10 17.20
CA LEU A 46 -16.10 -0.23 16.45
C LEU A 46 -16.21 -1.73 16.18
N PHE A 47 -15.08 -2.45 16.17
CA PHE A 47 -15.06 -3.81 15.69
C PHE A 47 -13.89 -4.62 16.28
N THR A 48 -14.23 -5.86 16.65
CA THR A 48 -13.24 -6.89 17.01
C THR A 48 -13.41 -8.06 16.02
N PRO A 49 -12.37 -8.39 15.23
CA PRO A 49 -12.43 -9.51 14.29
C PRO A 49 -12.77 -10.84 14.99
N THR A 50 -13.58 -11.66 14.34
CA THR A 50 -13.97 -12.99 14.84
C THR A 50 -13.22 -14.11 14.16
N ARG A 51 -12.50 -13.81 13.07
CA ARG A 51 -11.66 -14.74 12.31
C ARG A 51 -10.33 -14.13 11.94
N ASP A 52 -9.38 -14.98 11.59
CA ASP A 52 -8.12 -14.59 10.98
C ASP A 52 -8.32 -14.19 9.51
N PHE A 53 -7.27 -13.60 8.92
CA PHE A 53 -7.15 -13.31 7.48
C PHE A 53 -7.38 -14.55 6.62
N ASN A 54 -8.14 -14.40 5.54
CA ASN A 54 -8.41 -15.45 4.56
C ASN A 54 -8.63 -14.89 3.14
N ALA A 55 -9.04 -15.76 2.22
CA ALA A 55 -9.27 -15.43 0.82
C ALA A 55 -10.35 -14.36 0.58
N ASP A 56 -11.38 -14.30 1.44
CA ASP A 56 -12.45 -13.31 1.31
C ASP A 56 -11.93 -11.87 1.44
N ASP A 57 -10.91 -11.67 2.28
CA ASP A 57 -10.28 -10.37 2.48
C ASP A 57 -9.51 -9.92 1.23
N VAL A 58 -8.86 -10.86 0.55
CA VAL A 58 -8.17 -10.58 -0.73
C VAL A 58 -9.19 -10.20 -1.79
N ILE A 59 -10.24 -11.01 -1.96
CA ILE A 59 -11.30 -10.75 -2.95
C ILE A 59 -11.95 -9.40 -2.70
N PHE A 60 -12.36 -9.12 -1.47
CA PHE A 60 -12.93 -7.83 -1.08
C PHE A 60 -12.02 -6.65 -1.47
N SER A 61 -10.72 -6.74 -1.15
CA SER A 61 -9.75 -5.66 -1.35
C SER A 61 -9.57 -5.29 -2.81
N PHE A 62 -9.64 -6.27 -3.70
CA PHE A 62 -9.51 -6.04 -5.15
C PHE A 62 -10.87 -5.75 -5.80
N MET A 63 -11.94 -6.44 -5.41
CA MET A 63 -13.26 -6.25 -6.03
C MET A 63 -13.85 -4.87 -5.73
N ARG A 64 -13.58 -4.28 -4.55
CA ARG A 64 -13.99 -2.90 -4.28
C ARG A 64 -13.36 -1.88 -5.25
N GLN A 65 -12.18 -2.18 -5.79
CA GLN A 65 -11.49 -1.34 -6.77
C GLN A 65 -11.94 -1.65 -8.20
N LYS A 66 -12.19 -2.93 -8.50
CA LYS A 66 -12.49 -3.43 -9.85
C LYS A 66 -13.95 -3.26 -10.25
N ASP A 67 -14.88 -3.68 -9.39
CA ASP A 67 -16.31 -3.76 -9.72
C ASP A 67 -17.01 -2.46 -9.34
N VAL A 68 -17.43 -1.69 -10.35
CA VAL A 68 -18.17 -0.43 -10.17
C VAL A 68 -19.50 -0.59 -9.44
N ASN A 69 -20.07 -1.80 -9.42
CA ASN A 69 -21.29 -2.13 -8.71
C ASN A 69 -21.04 -2.64 -7.28
N HIS A 70 -19.78 -2.83 -6.90
CA HIS A 70 -19.44 -3.27 -5.54
C HIS A 70 -19.89 -2.21 -4.53
N PRO A 71 -20.56 -2.57 -3.41
CA PRO A 71 -21.09 -1.62 -2.43
C PRO A 71 -20.05 -0.64 -1.89
N TYR A 72 -18.78 -1.05 -1.89
CA TYR A 72 -17.66 -0.24 -1.44
C TYR A 72 -16.95 0.56 -2.53
N HIS A 73 -17.32 0.38 -3.80
CA HIS A 73 -16.58 1.04 -4.91
C HIS A 73 -16.61 2.56 -4.79
N ASN A 74 -17.80 3.13 -4.51
CA ASN A 74 -18.01 4.58 -4.43
C ASN A 74 -17.85 5.15 -3.00
N VAL A 75 -17.52 4.33 -2.02
CA VAL A 75 -17.19 4.81 -0.67
C VAL A 75 -15.87 5.57 -0.74
N SER A 76 -15.82 6.76 -0.13
CA SER A 76 -14.63 7.64 -0.14
C SER A 76 -14.18 8.08 -1.54
N ASN A 77 -15.13 8.42 -2.42
CA ASN A 77 -15.01 9.00 -3.77
C ASN A 77 -14.80 8.01 -4.94
N GLY A 78 -14.60 6.73 -4.72
CA GLY A 78 -14.54 5.73 -5.80
C GLY A 78 -13.39 5.90 -6.81
N SER A 79 -12.30 6.57 -6.42
CA SER A 79 -11.13 6.76 -7.27
C SER A 79 -9.96 5.88 -6.81
N TYR A 80 -9.45 5.05 -7.72
CA TYR A 80 -8.40 4.08 -7.47
C TYR A 80 -7.25 4.28 -8.48
N SER A 81 -6.62 5.46 -8.44
CA SER A 81 -5.71 5.96 -9.46
C SER A 81 -4.57 4.99 -9.84
N ASN A 82 -3.99 4.26 -8.88
CA ASN A 82 -2.94 3.28 -9.20
C ASN A 82 -3.53 2.03 -9.87
N PHE A 83 -4.66 1.52 -9.39
CA PHE A 83 -5.37 0.39 -9.99
C PHE A 83 -5.79 0.71 -11.42
N GLU A 84 -6.27 1.94 -11.66
CA GLU A 84 -6.69 2.45 -12.96
C GLU A 84 -5.49 2.67 -13.89
N SER A 85 -4.40 3.28 -13.41
CA SER A 85 -3.20 3.55 -14.22
C SER A 85 -2.45 2.30 -14.67
N LEU A 86 -2.58 1.21 -13.93
CA LEU A 86 -2.07 -0.12 -14.27
C LEU A 86 -3.07 -0.93 -15.12
N GLU A 87 -4.21 -0.34 -15.46
CA GLU A 87 -5.29 -0.99 -16.22
C GLU A 87 -5.77 -2.32 -15.60
N PHE A 88 -5.64 -2.49 -14.29
CA PHE A 88 -5.99 -3.72 -13.57
C PHE A 88 -7.47 -4.10 -13.72
N GLY A 89 -8.34 -3.11 -13.94
CA GLY A 89 -9.75 -3.35 -14.24
C GLY A 89 -9.97 -4.21 -15.49
N ASN A 90 -9.16 -3.99 -16.53
CA ASN A 90 -9.19 -4.73 -17.79
C ASN A 90 -8.27 -5.96 -17.76
N LEU A 91 -7.13 -5.84 -17.09
CA LEU A 91 -6.11 -6.88 -16.99
C LEU A 91 -6.62 -8.09 -16.19
N ILE A 92 -7.17 -7.88 -15.01
CA ILE A 92 -7.67 -8.95 -14.14
C ILE A 92 -9.08 -9.34 -14.61
N THR A 93 -9.24 -10.50 -15.22
CA THR A 93 -10.54 -10.99 -15.69
C THR A 93 -11.33 -11.70 -14.60
N ALA A 94 -10.67 -12.41 -13.69
CA ALA A 94 -11.30 -13.08 -12.55
C ALA A 94 -10.41 -13.10 -11.32
N ILE A 95 -11.04 -13.12 -10.15
CA ILE A 95 -10.40 -13.37 -8.85
C ILE A 95 -11.26 -14.41 -8.15
N ASP A 96 -10.75 -15.64 -8.09
CA ASP A 96 -11.50 -16.80 -7.59
C ASP A 96 -11.00 -17.20 -6.19
N LYS A 97 -11.95 -17.45 -5.31
CA LYS A 97 -11.69 -18.18 -4.06
C LYS A 97 -11.63 -19.67 -4.38
N VAL A 98 -10.43 -20.26 -4.36
CA VAL A 98 -10.28 -21.71 -4.52
C VAL A 98 -10.67 -22.42 -3.21
N ASP A 99 -10.16 -21.88 -2.11
CA ASP A 99 -10.53 -22.24 -0.73
C ASP A 99 -10.22 -21.04 0.20
N ASP A 100 -10.36 -21.20 1.52
CA ASP A 100 -10.11 -20.11 2.49
C ASP A 100 -8.66 -19.60 2.47
N ARG A 101 -7.75 -20.32 1.84
CA ARG A 101 -6.31 -20.06 1.86
C ARG A 101 -5.67 -20.03 0.49
N THR A 102 -6.47 -20.10 -0.54
CA THR A 102 -5.98 -20.12 -1.90
C THR A 102 -6.84 -19.19 -2.75
N VAL A 103 -6.19 -18.17 -3.34
CA VAL A 103 -6.82 -17.22 -4.27
C VAL A 103 -6.15 -17.33 -5.62
N ARG A 104 -6.95 -17.31 -6.67
CA ARG A 104 -6.50 -17.35 -8.04
C ARG A 104 -6.87 -16.06 -8.76
N PHE A 105 -5.88 -15.43 -9.37
CA PHE A 105 -6.06 -14.32 -10.31
C PHE A 105 -5.93 -14.84 -11.74
N THR A 106 -6.87 -14.48 -12.59
CA THR A 106 -6.80 -14.76 -14.03
C THR A 106 -6.66 -13.43 -14.78
N LEU A 107 -5.69 -13.36 -15.68
CA LEU A 107 -5.38 -12.17 -16.47
C LEU A 107 -5.84 -12.34 -17.92
N ALA A 108 -6.19 -11.23 -18.57
CA ALA A 108 -6.55 -11.19 -20.00
C ALA A 108 -5.34 -11.58 -20.89
N HIS A 109 -4.15 -11.17 -20.51
CA HIS A 109 -2.88 -11.46 -21.18
C HIS A 109 -1.76 -11.62 -20.14
N PRO A 110 -0.61 -12.22 -20.50
CA PRO A 110 0.53 -12.31 -19.61
C PRO A 110 1.04 -10.90 -19.24
N GLU A 111 1.31 -10.68 -17.95
CA GLU A 111 1.81 -9.42 -17.42
C GLU A 111 3.01 -9.67 -16.52
N ALA A 112 4.22 -9.43 -17.04
CA ALA A 112 5.46 -9.75 -16.34
C ALA A 112 5.62 -9.03 -14.99
N PRO A 113 5.28 -7.74 -14.82
CA PRO A 113 5.38 -7.03 -13.54
C PRO A 113 4.23 -7.31 -12.56
N PHE A 114 3.20 -8.08 -12.93
CA PHE A 114 1.98 -8.26 -12.13
C PHE A 114 2.24 -8.54 -10.64
N VAL A 115 3.12 -9.50 -10.33
CA VAL A 115 3.43 -9.84 -8.93
C VAL A 115 4.15 -8.67 -8.22
N ALA A 116 5.02 -7.94 -8.92
CA ALA A 116 5.71 -6.78 -8.37
C ALA A 116 4.74 -5.62 -8.08
N GLU A 117 3.74 -5.44 -8.92
CA GLU A 117 2.69 -4.44 -8.76
C GLU A 117 1.80 -4.74 -7.55
N LEU A 118 1.58 -6.02 -7.23
CA LEU A 118 0.89 -6.44 -6.00
C LEU A 118 1.68 -6.10 -4.71
N ALA A 119 2.94 -5.71 -4.81
CA ALA A 119 3.71 -5.19 -3.69
C ALA A 119 3.51 -3.68 -3.47
N TRP A 120 2.73 -2.99 -4.29
CA TRP A 120 2.43 -1.57 -4.12
C TRP A 120 1.31 -1.36 -3.10
N TYR A 121 1.27 -0.17 -2.49
CA TYR A 121 0.34 0.12 -1.37
C TYR A 121 -1.15 0.03 -1.73
N PHE A 122 -1.54 0.22 -3.01
CA PHE A 122 -2.92 0.08 -3.44
C PHE A 122 -3.44 -1.37 -3.32
N ALA A 123 -2.54 -2.35 -3.36
CA ALA A 123 -2.85 -3.77 -3.19
C ALA A 123 -2.88 -4.21 -1.72
N SER A 124 -2.97 -3.26 -0.76
CA SER A 124 -3.12 -3.56 0.66
C SER A 124 -4.40 -4.32 0.95
N ILE A 125 -4.29 -5.37 1.77
CA ILE A 125 -5.44 -6.23 2.12
C ILE A 125 -6.22 -5.63 3.28
N LEU A 126 -7.51 -5.47 3.08
CA LEU A 126 -8.49 -4.96 4.03
C LEU A 126 -9.33 -6.12 4.58
N SER A 127 -9.95 -5.93 5.73
CA SER A 127 -10.86 -6.93 6.33
C SER A 127 -12.25 -6.87 5.69
N ALA A 128 -12.64 -7.93 5.01
CA ALA A 128 -13.99 -8.10 4.48
C ALA A 128 -15.03 -8.14 5.61
N GLU A 129 -14.71 -8.81 6.73
CA GLU A 129 -15.58 -8.93 7.90
C GLU A 129 -15.88 -7.56 8.52
N TYR A 130 -14.86 -6.71 8.67
CA TYR A 130 -15.04 -5.34 9.15
C TYR A 130 -15.87 -4.50 8.18
N ALA A 131 -15.60 -4.64 6.89
CA ALA A 131 -16.38 -3.97 5.86
C ALA A 131 -17.86 -4.36 5.93
N ASP A 132 -18.16 -5.65 5.98
CA ASP A 132 -19.54 -6.14 6.12
C ASP A 132 -20.24 -5.58 7.38
N ALA A 133 -19.52 -5.52 8.50
CA ALA A 133 -20.06 -4.97 9.74
C ALA A 133 -20.36 -3.47 9.60
N MET A 134 -19.48 -2.69 8.98
CA MET A 134 -19.69 -1.24 8.78
C MET A 134 -20.77 -0.96 7.75
N LEU A 135 -20.90 -1.77 6.71
CA LEU A 135 -21.96 -1.66 5.73
C LEU A 135 -23.34 -1.90 6.39
N LYS A 136 -23.46 -2.97 7.18
CA LYS A 136 -24.67 -3.29 7.96
C LYS A 136 -25.03 -2.21 8.98
N ALA A 137 -24.02 -1.55 9.55
CA ALA A 137 -24.20 -0.43 10.47
C ALA A 137 -24.56 0.90 9.78
N GLY A 138 -24.57 0.95 8.42
CA GLY A 138 -24.83 2.17 7.66
C GLY A 138 -23.70 3.20 7.71
N THR A 139 -22.48 2.76 8.02
CA THR A 139 -21.29 3.62 8.17
C THR A 139 -20.08 3.06 7.40
N PRO A 140 -20.21 2.76 6.09
CA PRO A 140 -19.15 2.10 5.32
C PRO A 140 -17.85 2.91 5.24
N GLU A 141 -17.93 4.25 5.32
CA GLU A 141 -16.78 5.14 5.33
C GLU A 141 -15.83 4.91 6.53
N LYS A 142 -16.29 4.23 7.58
CA LYS A 142 -15.45 3.90 8.75
C LYS A 142 -14.31 2.94 8.40
N VAL A 143 -14.46 2.14 7.36
CA VAL A 143 -13.38 1.26 6.89
C VAL A 143 -12.14 2.05 6.51
N ASP A 144 -12.31 3.21 5.87
CA ASP A 144 -11.21 4.08 5.46
C ASP A 144 -10.81 5.08 6.56
N MET A 145 -11.76 5.55 7.39
CA MET A 145 -11.50 6.55 8.43
C MET A 145 -10.96 5.97 9.75
N GLN A 146 -11.35 4.75 10.08
CA GLN A 146 -10.92 4.03 11.29
C GLN A 146 -10.43 2.62 10.91
N PRO A 147 -9.36 2.55 10.11
CA PRO A 147 -8.92 1.32 9.49
C PRO A 147 -8.45 0.28 10.49
N ILE A 148 -8.70 -0.98 10.16
CA ILE A 148 -8.02 -2.14 10.73
C ILE A 148 -7.24 -2.87 9.64
N GLY A 149 -6.12 -3.45 9.98
CA GLY A 149 -5.26 -4.17 9.06
C GLY A 149 -4.49 -5.27 9.77
N THR A 150 -3.57 -5.89 9.07
CA THR A 150 -2.72 -6.97 9.57
C THR A 150 -1.28 -6.52 9.88
N GLY A 151 -0.97 -5.24 9.75
CA GLY A 151 0.38 -4.70 9.88
C GLY A 151 0.89 -4.61 11.32
N PRO A 152 2.18 -4.25 11.52
CA PRO A 152 2.83 -4.22 12.85
C PRO A 152 2.32 -3.11 13.77
N PHE A 153 1.60 -2.13 13.23
CA PHE A 153 1.05 -1.00 13.99
C PHE A 153 -0.42 -0.80 13.67
N LYS A 154 -1.22 -0.53 14.67
CA LYS A 154 -2.64 -0.20 14.56
C LYS A 154 -2.88 1.29 14.80
N LEU A 155 -3.84 1.88 14.09
CA LEU A 155 -4.23 3.26 14.24
C LEU A 155 -4.81 3.49 15.66
N ALA A 156 -4.22 4.43 16.39
CA ALA A 156 -4.71 4.85 17.70
C ALA A 156 -5.45 6.19 17.63
N GLN A 157 -4.93 7.14 16.83
CA GLN A 157 -5.53 8.46 16.67
C GLN A 157 -5.14 9.08 15.33
N TYR A 158 -6.07 9.72 14.67
CA TYR A 158 -5.84 10.63 13.58
C TYR A 158 -6.37 12.01 13.95
N GLN A 159 -5.49 13.01 13.92
CA GLN A 159 -5.82 14.42 14.07
C GLN A 159 -5.46 15.12 12.77
N LYS A 160 -6.49 15.53 12.03
CA LYS A 160 -6.33 16.16 10.71
C LYS A 160 -5.34 17.33 10.80
N ASP A 161 -4.48 17.44 9.78
CA ASP A 161 -3.47 18.49 9.62
C ASP A 161 -2.45 18.63 10.78
N SER A 162 -2.42 17.67 11.70
CA SER A 162 -1.56 17.67 12.88
C SER A 162 -0.72 16.40 13.00
N ARG A 163 -1.36 15.27 13.30
CA ARG A 163 -0.60 14.03 13.53
C ARG A 163 -1.43 12.77 13.33
N ILE A 164 -0.73 11.67 13.08
CA ILE A 164 -1.27 10.31 13.11
C ILE A 164 -0.49 9.53 14.15
N LEU A 165 -1.18 8.95 15.12
CA LEU A 165 -0.61 8.10 16.17
C LEU A 165 -0.96 6.65 15.91
N PHE A 166 0.06 5.81 15.93
CA PHE A 166 -0.07 4.37 15.90
C PHE A 166 0.50 3.75 17.16
N THR A 167 -0.04 2.59 17.57
CA THR A 167 0.50 1.73 18.62
C THR A 167 0.90 0.38 18.05
N ALA A 168 1.93 -0.22 18.60
CA ALA A 168 2.35 -1.56 18.21
C ALA A 168 1.20 -2.56 18.32
N PHE A 169 1.13 -3.49 17.38
CA PHE A 169 0.22 -4.62 17.40
C PHE A 169 0.92 -5.84 18.00
N PRO A 170 0.57 -6.27 19.22
CA PRO A 170 1.27 -7.37 19.90
C PRO A 170 1.18 -8.70 19.15
N ASP A 171 0.04 -8.96 18.49
CA ASP A 171 -0.24 -10.20 17.75
C ASP A 171 0.20 -10.13 16.28
N TYR A 172 1.12 -9.23 15.95
CA TYR A 172 1.63 -9.17 14.57
C TYR A 172 2.31 -10.47 14.17
N TRP A 173 1.96 -11.01 13.02
CA TRP A 173 2.38 -12.34 12.56
C TRP A 173 3.90 -12.50 12.36
N GLN A 174 4.66 -11.42 12.18
CA GLN A 174 6.13 -11.43 12.17
C GLN A 174 6.74 -11.08 13.53
N GLY A 175 5.94 -11.05 14.59
CA GLY A 175 6.37 -10.65 15.92
C GLY A 175 6.15 -9.18 16.23
N LYS A 176 5.95 -8.86 17.49
CA LYS A 176 5.72 -7.49 17.97
C LYS A 176 6.87 -6.56 17.56
N SER A 177 6.54 -5.37 17.05
CA SER A 177 7.53 -4.31 16.81
C SER A 177 8.31 -3.95 18.08
N LYS A 178 9.59 -3.59 17.92
CA LYS A 178 10.43 -3.06 18.99
C LYS A 178 10.00 -1.66 19.46
N LEU A 179 9.27 -0.92 18.64
CA LEU A 179 8.69 0.37 18.97
C LEU A 179 7.27 0.17 19.48
N ASP A 180 6.92 0.74 20.62
CA ASP A 180 5.57 0.69 21.16
C ASP A 180 4.62 1.68 20.48
N ARG A 181 5.16 2.80 19.97
CA ARG A 181 4.40 3.86 19.33
C ARG A 181 5.14 4.40 18.12
N LEU A 182 4.36 4.81 17.11
CA LEU A 182 4.84 5.50 15.91
C LEU A 182 3.97 6.74 15.71
N VAL A 183 4.60 7.91 15.57
CA VAL A 183 3.90 9.18 15.39
C VAL A 183 4.35 9.81 14.08
N PHE A 184 3.42 10.08 13.19
CA PHE A 184 3.64 10.91 12.03
C PHE A 184 3.13 12.32 12.33
N THR A 185 4.03 13.31 12.39
CA THR A 185 3.65 14.71 12.46
C THR A 185 3.47 15.27 11.05
N ILE A 186 2.34 15.91 10.79
CA ILE A 186 2.05 16.51 9.48
C ILE A 186 2.74 17.86 9.44
N THR A 187 3.88 17.94 8.75
CA THR A 187 4.70 19.14 8.62
C THR A 187 5.05 19.32 7.14
N PRO A 188 4.27 20.11 6.37
CA PRO A 188 4.45 20.25 4.92
C PRO A 188 5.79 20.85 4.51
N ASP A 189 6.28 21.87 5.24
CA ASP A 189 7.52 22.55 4.93
C ASP A 189 8.76 21.71 5.26
N ALA A 190 9.67 21.55 4.29
CA ALA A 190 10.87 20.73 4.42
C ALA A 190 11.90 21.32 5.39
N SER A 191 12.04 22.64 5.46
CA SER A 191 12.98 23.31 6.36
C SER A 191 12.52 23.22 7.80
N VAL A 192 11.20 23.27 8.04
CA VAL A 192 10.61 23.06 9.38
C VAL A 192 10.80 21.59 9.78
N ARG A 193 10.63 20.63 8.87
CA ARG A 193 10.93 19.20 9.18
C ARG A 193 12.39 19.03 9.57
N PHE A 194 13.32 19.67 8.85
CA PHE A 194 14.73 19.60 9.14
C PHE A 194 15.05 20.19 10.53
N ALA A 195 14.52 21.38 10.83
CA ALA A 195 14.70 22.00 12.16
C ALA A 195 14.20 21.11 13.32
N LYS A 196 13.10 20.36 13.13
CA LYS A 196 12.59 19.41 14.10
C LYS A 196 13.53 18.21 14.32
N VAL A 197 14.18 17.72 13.25
CA VAL A 197 15.18 16.65 13.38
C VAL A 197 16.42 17.16 14.11
N GLU A 198 16.92 18.35 13.78
CA GLU A 198 18.07 18.95 14.47
C GLU A 198 17.84 19.14 15.96
N LYS A 199 16.60 19.43 16.36
CA LYS A 199 16.20 19.58 17.79
C LYS A 199 15.79 18.28 18.44
N ASN A 200 15.87 17.14 17.73
CA ASN A 200 15.40 15.83 18.17
C ASN A 200 13.91 15.77 18.55
N GLU A 201 13.11 16.68 17.99
CA GLU A 201 11.65 16.64 18.10
C GLU A 201 11.04 15.56 17.20
N CYS A 202 11.72 15.24 16.09
CA CYS A 202 11.45 14.12 15.20
C CYS A 202 12.73 13.34 14.94
N GLN A 203 12.62 12.01 14.84
CA GLN A 203 13.78 11.12 14.63
C GLN A 203 14.03 10.81 13.15
N VAL A 204 13.02 11.01 12.30
CA VAL A 204 13.11 10.74 10.84
C VAL A 204 12.36 11.81 10.07
N MET A 205 12.94 12.28 8.99
CA MET A 205 12.23 13.11 8.00
C MET A 205 12.48 12.58 6.59
N PRO A 206 11.43 12.42 5.77
CA PRO A 206 11.57 12.14 4.35
C PRO A 206 11.71 13.43 3.54
N PHE A 207 12.22 13.30 2.32
CA PHE A 207 12.26 14.35 1.30
C PHE A 207 12.86 15.68 1.80
N PRO A 208 14.15 15.70 2.15
CA PRO A 208 14.83 16.93 2.53
C PRO A 208 14.89 17.91 1.35
N ASN A 209 14.98 19.20 1.67
CA ASN A 209 15.29 20.20 0.65
C ASN A 209 16.72 19.95 0.13
N PRO A 210 16.95 19.83 -1.19
CA PRO A 210 18.29 19.66 -1.75
C PRO A 210 19.30 20.73 -1.30
N ALA A 211 18.87 21.96 -1.06
CA ALA A 211 19.71 23.04 -0.56
C ALA A 211 20.27 22.77 0.86
N ASP A 212 19.57 22.00 1.68
CA ASP A 212 19.99 21.66 3.04
C ASP A 212 20.92 20.45 3.11
N LEU A 213 21.09 19.68 2.04
CA LEU A 213 21.90 18.45 2.04
C LEU A 213 23.36 18.67 2.50
N PRO A 214 24.08 19.74 2.09
CA PRO A 214 25.44 19.99 2.59
C PRO A 214 25.48 20.16 4.10
N ARG A 215 24.52 20.89 4.67
CA ARG A 215 24.39 21.12 6.11
C ARG A 215 24.05 19.81 6.85
N MET A 216 23.16 19.00 6.30
CA MET A 216 22.82 17.67 6.85
C MET A 216 24.03 16.73 6.87
N LYS A 217 24.82 16.72 5.78
CA LYS A 217 26.07 15.91 5.70
C LYS A 217 27.14 16.36 6.67
N ALA A 218 27.20 17.65 6.99
CA ALA A 218 28.17 18.19 7.95
C ALA A 218 27.78 17.92 9.41
N ASN A 219 26.51 17.66 9.70
CA ASN A 219 26.01 17.41 11.03
C ASN A 219 26.26 15.94 11.42
N LYS A 220 27.11 15.71 12.45
CA LYS A 220 27.51 14.36 12.93
C LYS A 220 26.36 13.62 13.64
N ASP A 221 25.35 14.34 14.11
CA ASP A 221 24.20 13.77 14.82
C ASP A 221 23.09 13.32 13.86
N ILE A 222 23.26 13.57 12.55
CA ILE A 222 22.29 13.21 11.51
C ILE A 222 22.86 12.15 10.59
N ASN A 223 22.13 11.05 10.43
CA ASN A 223 22.42 10.05 9.41
C ASN A 223 21.61 10.36 8.14
N LEU A 224 22.30 10.88 7.12
CA LEU A 224 21.68 11.12 5.79
C LEU A 224 21.76 9.86 4.93
N MET A 225 20.60 9.23 4.71
CA MET A 225 20.49 8.07 3.83
C MET A 225 20.00 8.51 2.45
N SER A 226 20.72 8.12 1.41
CA SER A 226 20.34 8.37 0.02
C SER A 226 20.57 7.11 -0.81
N LYS A 227 19.63 6.79 -1.69
CA LYS A 227 19.71 5.69 -2.62
C LYS A 227 19.17 6.13 -3.97
N ALA A 228 19.78 5.67 -5.06
CA ALA A 228 19.25 5.88 -6.40
C ALA A 228 17.85 5.26 -6.49
N GLY A 229 16.89 6.05 -6.98
CA GLY A 229 15.53 5.59 -7.24
C GLY A 229 15.43 4.84 -8.55
N LEU A 230 14.31 4.18 -8.77
CA LEU A 230 13.95 3.52 -10.04
C LEU A 230 13.19 4.46 -10.99
N ASN A 231 13.10 5.74 -10.63
CA ASN A 231 12.39 6.72 -11.44
C ASN A 231 13.18 7.03 -12.71
N THR A 232 12.49 6.96 -13.86
CA THR A 232 13.03 7.40 -15.16
C THR A 232 12.37 8.72 -15.52
N GLY A 233 13.17 9.74 -15.73
CA GLY A 233 12.71 11.02 -16.29
C GLY A 233 12.80 10.96 -17.82
N PHE A 234 11.76 11.40 -18.51
CA PHE A 234 11.74 11.50 -19.96
C PHE A 234 11.02 12.76 -20.41
N LEU A 235 11.38 13.24 -21.59
CA LEU A 235 10.70 14.33 -22.27
C LEU A 235 9.89 13.74 -23.43
N ALA A 236 8.55 13.83 -23.30
CA ALA A 236 7.64 13.34 -24.33
C ALA A 236 7.28 14.46 -25.32
N PHE A 237 7.36 14.14 -26.61
CA PHE A 237 6.98 15.04 -27.69
C PHE A 237 5.72 14.52 -28.39
N ASN A 238 4.73 15.39 -28.57
CA ASN A 238 3.60 15.08 -29.45
C ASN A 238 4.02 15.23 -30.92
N THR A 239 4.46 14.14 -31.50
CA THR A 239 5.00 14.10 -32.87
C THR A 239 3.96 14.24 -33.97
N GLN A 240 2.68 14.33 -33.61
CA GLN A 240 1.57 14.54 -34.56
C GLN A 240 1.11 16.00 -34.63
N LYS A 241 1.71 16.90 -33.85
CA LYS A 241 1.35 18.32 -33.79
C LYS A 241 2.53 19.23 -34.13
N PRO A 242 2.31 20.28 -34.96
CA PRO A 242 3.31 21.33 -35.18
C PRO A 242 3.73 22.03 -33.87
N PRO A 243 5.00 22.42 -33.73
CA PRO A 243 6.13 22.23 -34.67
C PRO A 243 6.85 20.88 -34.49
N LEU A 244 6.40 20.02 -33.56
CA LEU A 244 7.07 18.78 -33.17
C LEU A 244 6.84 17.62 -34.13
N ASP A 245 5.96 17.77 -35.13
CA ASP A 245 5.81 16.87 -36.29
C ASP A 245 7.02 16.91 -37.21
N ASN A 246 7.78 18.01 -37.19
CA ASN A 246 9.01 18.15 -37.97
C ASN A 246 10.22 17.53 -37.20
N VAL A 247 10.82 16.49 -37.82
CA VAL A 247 11.99 15.78 -37.25
C VAL A 247 13.16 16.72 -36.93
N LYS A 248 13.34 17.81 -37.72
CA LYS A 248 14.43 18.78 -37.51
C LYS A 248 14.19 19.71 -36.30
N VAL A 249 12.98 19.74 -35.74
CA VAL A 249 12.62 20.53 -34.57
C VAL A 249 12.73 19.71 -33.29
N ARG A 250 12.61 18.41 -33.38
CA ARG A 250 12.79 17.43 -32.29
C ARG A 250 14.25 17.09 -32.11
#